data_4ebb7ce8b39b7ebdab5e4a9a3fdb0327
#
_entry.id   4ebb7ce8b39b7ebdab5e4a9a3fdb0327
#
_cell.length_a   1.000
_cell.length_b   1.000
_cell.length_c   1.000
_cell.angle_alpha   90.00
_cell.angle_beta   90.00
_cell.angle_gamma   90.00
#
_symmetry.space_group_name_H-M   'P 1'
#
loop_
_entity.id
_entity.type
_entity.pdbx_description
1 polymer ?
#
loop_
_entity_poly.entity_id
_entity_poly.type
_entity_poly.pdbx_seq_one_letter_code
_entity_poly.pdbx_strand_id
1 'polypeptide(L)'
;MKTNKALFPILAGFFVMGFCDIIGTVMNQVKVECQLSDVIAGFLPAMIFVWFFLISIPTGVLCGKIGRKNAVLLSMAVTTLAMFVPLAAGPTRWWLYAVSFALIGIGNTVIQAALPALMSNVVPSDKLTSRISLGQFVKAICAALTPVFVYLTATALGNWKLLFPLYGLLTVVCGIWLLVTKIPDERQSLTTNNQQLTTFASCLGTLRNPYVLAMTVGIFFSVGADVGFSCTIPEFLKMVYKVDVNTAGMGPTVYFIAKTIAAFVGAVLFAKVSAAKCFPWAMGVGIVATAGIFFAPNSTVFLSCVFVAALMTANSFGMCMGLAIDREPTKANEITALMVMAIVGGAVVTPVIGFAQGAFGASGILTVLLVCIAYLFALGVFACGKGK
;
A
#
# COMPACT_ATOMS: atom_id res chain seq x y z
N MET A 1 32.39 -6.94 5.83
CA MET A 1 31.51 -8.01 6.38
C MET A 1 30.56 -7.57 7.50
N LYS A 2 30.64 -6.36 8.09
CA LYS A 2 29.73 -5.90 9.17
C LYS A 2 28.35 -5.40 8.69
N THR A 3 28.19 -5.11 7.41
CA THR A 3 26.97 -4.54 6.81
C THR A 3 25.78 -5.49 6.67
N ASN A 4 26.03 -6.80 6.58
CA ASN A 4 24.93 -7.76 6.38
C ASN A 4 24.03 -7.96 7.61
N LYS A 5 24.54 -7.77 8.84
CA LYS A 5 23.75 -8.01 10.06
C LYS A 5 22.64 -6.97 10.30
N ALA A 6 22.82 -5.72 9.83
CA ALA A 6 21.84 -4.66 9.98
C ALA A 6 20.74 -4.71 8.90
N LEU A 7 20.96 -5.43 7.79
CA LEU A 7 19.99 -5.55 6.71
C LEU A 7 18.72 -6.30 7.14
N PHE A 8 18.87 -7.39 7.90
CA PHE A 8 17.74 -8.24 8.30
C PHE A 8 16.71 -7.52 9.17
N PRO A 9 17.07 -6.78 10.26
CA PRO A 9 16.09 -6.03 11.03
C PRO A 9 15.45 -4.89 10.22
N ILE A 10 16.13 -4.31 9.24
CA ILE A 10 15.52 -3.36 8.30
C ILE A 10 14.49 -4.06 7.41
N LEU A 11 14.79 -5.25 6.88
CA LEU A 11 13.85 -6.05 6.12
C LEU A 11 12.64 -6.47 6.96
N ALA A 12 12.85 -6.80 8.24
CA ALA A 12 11.74 -7.04 9.18
C ALA A 12 10.85 -5.80 9.36
N GLY A 13 11.42 -4.59 9.28
CA GLY A 13 10.65 -3.34 9.22
C GLY A 13 9.75 -3.26 7.99
N PHE A 14 10.19 -3.75 6.82
CA PHE A 14 9.33 -3.84 5.63
C PHE A 14 8.18 -4.83 5.81
N PHE A 15 8.37 -5.90 6.60
CA PHE A 15 7.27 -6.79 6.98
C PHE A 15 6.20 -6.04 7.78
N VAL A 16 6.62 -5.26 8.80
CA VAL A 16 5.71 -4.41 9.59
C VAL A 16 5.02 -3.37 8.71
N MET A 17 5.72 -2.80 7.72
CA MET A 17 5.13 -1.87 6.75
C MET A 17 3.96 -2.49 5.97
N GLY A 18 3.93 -3.82 5.80
CA GLY A 18 2.82 -4.55 5.16
C GLY A 18 1.52 -4.55 5.98
N PHE A 19 1.56 -4.18 7.25
CA PHE A 19 0.37 -4.21 8.11
C PHE A 19 -0.71 -3.19 7.72
N CYS A 20 -0.40 -2.15 6.95
CA CYS A 20 -1.44 -1.26 6.42
C CYS A 20 -2.39 -1.97 5.44
N ASP A 21 -1.90 -3.01 4.78
CA ASP A 21 -2.68 -3.78 3.80
C ASP A 21 -3.70 -4.72 4.49
N ILE A 22 -3.65 -4.86 5.83
CA ILE A 22 -4.64 -5.58 6.65
C ILE A 22 -6.07 -5.10 6.38
N ILE A 23 -6.24 -3.79 6.09
CA ILE A 23 -7.56 -3.18 5.90
C ILE A 23 -8.35 -3.88 4.79
N GLY A 24 -7.69 -4.35 3.73
CA GLY A 24 -8.33 -5.07 2.64
C GLY A 24 -9.06 -6.35 3.05
N THR A 25 -8.61 -6.97 4.14
CA THR A 25 -9.21 -8.19 4.66
C THR A 25 -10.15 -7.91 5.84
N VAL A 26 -9.73 -7.06 6.78
CA VAL A 26 -10.48 -6.88 8.03
C VAL A 26 -11.66 -5.93 7.89
N MET A 27 -11.70 -5.05 6.88
CA MET A 27 -12.83 -4.15 6.65
C MET A 27 -14.16 -4.89 6.61
N ASN A 28 -14.19 -6.03 5.92
CA ASN A 28 -15.39 -6.85 5.79
C ASN A 28 -15.79 -7.50 7.13
N GLN A 29 -14.83 -7.95 7.93
CA GLN A 29 -15.10 -8.50 9.27
C GLN A 29 -15.67 -7.43 10.19
N VAL A 30 -15.09 -6.22 10.20
CA VAL A 30 -15.57 -5.07 10.98
C VAL A 30 -16.99 -4.67 10.54
N LYS A 31 -17.22 -4.61 9.22
CA LYS A 31 -18.55 -4.28 8.67
C LYS A 31 -19.63 -5.25 9.16
N VAL A 32 -19.34 -6.55 9.12
CA VAL A 32 -20.29 -7.59 9.56
C VAL A 32 -20.51 -7.53 11.08
N GLU A 33 -19.43 -7.46 11.86
CA GLU A 33 -19.50 -7.43 13.32
C GLU A 33 -20.25 -6.21 13.84
N CYS A 34 -20.00 -5.05 13.24
CA CYS A 34 -20.56 -3.77 13.69
C CYS A 34 -21.82 -3.36 12.89
N GLN A 35 -22.31 -4.19 11.97
CA GLN A 35 -23.47 -3.94 11.11
C GLN A 35 -23.41 -2.57 10.40
N LEU A 36 -22.21 -2.21 9.90
CA LEU A 36 -21.97 -0.94 9.23
C LEU A 36 -22.58 -0.94 7.82
N SER A 37 -23.12 0.21 7.40
CA SER A 37 -23.50 0.41 6.01
C SER A 37 -22.29 0.40 5.07
N ASP A 38 -22.50 0.15 3.78
CA ASP A 38 -21.45 0.15 2.74
C ASP A 38 -20.68 1.47 2.72
N VAL A 39 -21.42 2.57 2.89
CA VAL A 39 -20.85 3.92 2.93
C VAL A 39 -19.90 4.07 4.10
N ILE A 40 -20.31 3.72 5.33
CA ILE A 40 -19.46 3.85 6.52
C ILE A 40 -18.26 2.92 6.44
N ALA A 41 -18.47 1.68 6.00
CA ALA A 41 -17.37 0.73 5.82
C ALA A 41 -16.33 1.23 4.81
N GLY A 42 -16.76 1.89 3.72
CA GLY A 42 -15.88 2.50 2.73
C GLY A 42 -14.98 3.60 3.28
N PHE A 43 -15.34 4.23 4.40
CA PHE A 43 -14.46 5.21 5.08
C PHE A 43 -13.38 4.58 5.96
N LEU A 44 -13.48 3.31 6.33
CA LEU A 44 -12.47 2.67 7.19
C LEU A 44 -11.05 2.69 6.56
N PRO A 45 -10.86 2.37 5.27
CA PRO A 45 -9.55 2.53 4.62
C PRO A 45 -9.08 3.98 4.61
N ALA A 46 -9.99 4.95 4.49
CA ALA A 46 -9.62 6.36 4.51
C ALA A 46 -8.91 6.75 5.81
N MET A 47 -9.26 6.13 6.94
CA MET A 47 -8.60 6.37 8.23
C MET A 47 -7.11 5.99 8.21
N ILE A 48 -6.69 5.06 7.35
CA ILE A 48 -5.27 4.71 7.18
C ILE A 48 -4.61 5.67 6.17
N PHE A 49 -5.21 5.82 4.99
CA PHE A 49 -4.52 6.42 3.84
C PHE A 49 -4.50 7.95 3.83
N VAL A 50 -5.37 8.63 4.58
CA VAL A 50 -5.37 10.10 4.70
C VAL A 50 -4.08 10.63 5.31
N TRP A 51 -3.45 9.87 6.19
CA TRP A 51 -2.21 10.28 6.86
C TRP A 51 -1.01 10.38 5.92
N PHE A 52 -1.01 9.64 4.81
CA PHE A 52 0.01 9.80 3.78
C PHE A 52 0.01 11.22 3.19
N PHE A 53 -1.15 11.83 3.05
CA PHE A 53 -1.26 13.21 2.62
C PHE A 53 -0.82 14.19 3.72
N LEU A 54 -1.28 13.98 4.95
CA LEU A 54 -1.12 14.94 6.04
C LEU A 54 0.30 14.99 6.60
N ILE A 55 0.97 13.83 6.76
CA ILE A 55 2.22 13.76 7.53
C ILE A 55 3.44 13.25 6.75
N SER A 56 3.34 12.94 5.44
CA SER A 56 4.49 12.47 4.68
C SER A 56 5.65 13.49 4.66
N ILE A 57 5.36 14.77 4.46
CA ILE A 57 6.38 15.83 4.49
C ILE A 57 6.88 16.10 5.92
N PRO A 58 6.01 16.29 6.94
CA PRO A 58 6.46 16.34 8.33
C PRO A 58 7.36 15.20 8.77
N THR A 59 7.15 13.99 8.22
CA THR A 59 8.01 12.83 8.50
C THR A 59 9.45 13.05 8.04
N GLY A 60 9.66 13.68 6.88
CA GLY A 60 11.01 14.04 6.41
C GLY A 60 11.74 14.94 7.42
N VAL A 61 11.05 15.95 7.96
CA VAL A 61 11.57 16.84 9.00
C VAL A 61 11.84 16.07 10.31
N LEU A 62 10.92 15.18 10.69
CA LEU A 62 11.07 14.32 11.85
C LEU A 62 12.34 13.45 11.74
N CYS A 63 12.54 12.79 10.60
CA CYS A 63 13.74 11.98 10.34
C CYS A 63 15.04 12.81 10.47
N GLY A 64 15.02 14.06 10.03
CA GLY A 64 16.16 14.97 10.21
C GLY A 64 16.43 15.31 11.67
N LYS A 65 15.40 15.49 12.50
CA LYS A 65 15.52 15.88 13.90
C LYS A 65 15.93 14.73 14.83
N ILE A 66 15.26 13.58 14.73
CA ILE A 66 15.46 12.46 15.66
C ILE A 66 16.33 11.34 15.08
N GLY A 67 16.65 11.41 13.79
CA GLY A 67 17.37 10.36 13.05
C GLY A 67 16.43 9.30 12.46
N ARG A 68 16.84 8.71 11.35
CA ARG A 68 16.02 7.72 10.59
C ARG A 68 15.67 6.48 11.41
N LYS A 69 16.65 5.93 12.17
CA LYS A 69 16.42 4.77 13.03
C LYS A 69 15.36 5.04 14.09
N ASN A 70 15.45 6.19 14.78
CA ASN A 70 14.51 6.55 15.84
C ASN A 70 13.12 6.83 15.28
N ALA A 71 13.02 7.41 14.06
CA ALA A 71 11.74 7.59 13.38
C ALA A 71 11.07 6.25 13.08
N VAL A 72 11.82 5.25 12.60
CA VAL A 72 11.32 3.89 12.37
C VAL A 72 10.87 3.24 13.69
N LEU A 73 11.66 3.35 14.76
CA LEU A 73 11.29 2.80 16.08
C LEU A 73 10.03 3.47 16.63
N LEU A 74 9.90 4.79 16.49
CA LEU A 74 8.68 5.53 16.88
C LEU A 74 7.47 5.04 16.09
N SER A 75 7.61 4.85 14.78
CA SER A 75 6.52 4.32 13.96
C SER A 75 6.10 2.91 14.39
N MET A 76 7.06 2.04 14.71
CA MET A 76 6.78 0.70 15.23
C MET A 76 6.07 0.73 16.60
N ALA A 77 6.44 1.66 17.47
CA ALA A 77 5.75 1.85 18.76
C ALA A 77 4.29 2.29 18.56
N VAL A 78 4.05 3.26 17.67
CA VAL A 78 2.69 3.71 17.32
C VAL A 78 1.88 2.56 16.69
N THR A 79 2.48 1.79 15.76
CA THR A 79 1.83 0.63 15.15
C THR A 79 1.52 -0.45 16.19
N THR A 80 2.41 -0.70 17.14
CA THR A 80 2.16 -1.65 18.24
C THR A 80 0.94 -1.22 19.06
N LEU A 81 0.88 0.04 19.48
CA LEU A 81 -0.28 0.56 20.24
C LEU A 81 -1.56 0.41 19.41
N ALA A 82 -1.52 0.75 18.12
CA ALA A 82 -2.64 0.62 17.20
C ALA A 82 -3.19 -0.82 17.15
N MET A 83 -2.31 -1.81 17.17
CA MET A 83 -2.68 -3.22 17.07
C MET A 83 -3.39 -3.77 18.33
N PHE A 84 -3.24 -3.14 19.49
CA PHE A 84 -3.96 -3.59 20.69
C PHE A 84 -5.34 -2.92 20.87
N VAL A 85 -5.60 -1.79 20.21
CA VAL A 85 -6.88 -1.07 20.31
C VAL A 85 -8.10 -1.92 19.89
N PRO A 86 -8.06 -2.73 18.81
CA PRO A 86 -9.20 -3.53 18.36
C PRO A 86 -9.68 -4.59 19.36
N LEU A 87 -8.86 -4.98 20.33
CA LEU A 87 -9.27 -5.91 21.38
C LEU A 87 -10.43 -5.35 22.26
N ALA A 88 -10.46 -4.03 22.42
CA ALA A 88 -11.54 -3.34 23.15
C ALA A 88 -12.70 -2.91 22.23
N ALA A 89 -12.59 -3.11 20.91
CA ALA A 89 -13.60 -2.74 19.93
C ALA A 89 -14.73 -3.78 19.86
N GLY A 90 -15.91 -3.34 19.37
CA GLY A 90 -17.09 -4.17 19.18
C GLY A 90 -18.23 -3.38 18.57
N PRO A 91 -19.44 -3.98 18.45
CA PRO A 91 -20.59 -3.34 17.79
C PRO A 91 -20.93 -1.94 18.32
N THR A 92 -20.86 -1.75 19.64
CA THR A 92 -21.14 -0.46 20.28
C THR A 92 -19.94 0.49 20.30
N ARG A 93 -18.72 -0.02 20.00
CA ARG A 93 -17.47 0.73 20.03
C ARG A 93 -16.70 0.60 18.71
N TRP A 94 -17.40 0.61 17.59
CA TRP A 94 -16.81 0.49 16.26
C TRP A 94 -15.80 1.60 15.95
N TRP A 95 -15.93 2.77 16.57
CA TRP A 95 -15.01 3.88 16.44
C TRP A 95 -13.57 3.55 16.90
N LEU A 96 -13.39 2.52 17.76
CA LEU A 96 -12.06 2.05 18.14
C LEU A 96 -11.32 1.41 16.96
N TYR A 97 -12.03 0.77 16.02
CA TYR A 97 -11.40 0.33 14.78
C TYR A 97 -10.90 1.52 13.96
N ALA A 98 -11.69 2.59 13.85
CA ALA A 98 -11.28 3.81 13.15
C ALA A 98 -10.04 4.45 13.80
N VAL A 99 -9.98 4.50 15.14
CA VAL A 99 -8.79 4.97 15.89
C VAL A 99 -7.58 4.07 15.62
N SER A 100 -7.76 2.75 15.68
CA SER A 100 -6.67 1.80 15.36
C SER A 100 -6.14 2.04 13.94
N PHE A 101 -7.02 2.14 12.96
CA PHE A 101 -6.64 2.34 11.55
C PHE A 101 -5.97 3.70 11.34
N ALA A 102 -6.40 4.75 12.04
CA ALA A 102 -5.73 6.05 12.02
C ALA A 102 -4.28 5.94 12.57
N LEU A 103 -4.10 5.27 13.70
CA LEU A 103 -2.77 5.05 14.27
C LEU A 103 -1.89 4.17 13.38
N ILE A 104 -2.45 3.12 12.73
CA ILE A 104 -1.75 2.31 11.73
C ILE A 104 -1.31 3.22 10.57
N GLY A 105 -2.17 4.10 10.09
CA GLY A 105 -1.88 5.04 9.02
C GLY A 105 -0.74 6.00 9.37
N ILE A 106 -0.76 6.58 10.58
CA ILE A 106 0.31 7.43 11.10
C ILE A 106 1.64 6.66 11.14
N GLY A 107 1.65 5.50 11.80
CA GLY A 107 2.84 4.65 11.88
C GLY A 107 3.35 4.26 10.49
N ASN A 108 2.44 3.86 9.61
CA ASN A 108 2.81 3.40 8.26
C ASN A 108 3.37 4.53 7.38
N THR A 109 2.84 5.74 7.47
CA THR A 109 3.38 6.90 6.74
C THR A 109 4.83 7.18 7.17
N VAL A 110 5.09 7.14 8.48
CA VAL A 110 6.45 7.37 9.00
C VAL A 110 7.40 6.26 8.56
N ILE A 111 7.02 4.99 8.68
CA ILE A 111 7.92 3.89 8.32
C ILE A 111 8.17 3.84 6.81
N GLN A 112 7.20 4.14 5.96
CA GLN A 112 7.36 4.17 4.51
C GLN A 112 8.36 5.24 4.04
N ALA A 113 8.41 6.38 4.71
CA ALA A 113 9.38 7.43 4.39
C ALA A 113 10.77 7.13 4.99
N ALA A 114 10.81 6.66 6.25
CA ALA A 114 12.06 6.51 7.00
C ALA A 114 12.84 5.22 6.66
N LEU A 115 12.16 4.12 6.36
CA LEU A 115 12.80 2.81 6.25
C LEU A 115 13.69 2.64 4.99
N PRO A 116 13.26 3.07 3.78
CA PRO A 116 14.14 3.08 2.61
C PRO A 116 15.35 4.00 2.82
N ALA A 117 15.13 5.16 3.47
CA ALA A 117 16.20 6.07 3.83
C ALA A 117 17.17 5.47 4.87
N LEU A 118 16.67 4.70 5.86
CA LEU A 118 17.53 3.97 6.80
C LEU A 118 18.33 2.88 6.10
N MET A 119 17.78 2.24 5.08
CA MET A 119 18.49 1.22 4.30
C MET A 119 19.70 1.79 3.58
N SER A 120 19.66 3.04 3.10
CA SER A 120 20.80 3.69 2.46
C SER A 120 22.01 3.89 3.39
N ASN A 121 21.81 3.85 4.71
CA ASN A 121 22.92 3.95 5.69
C ASN A 121 23.72 2.66 5.83
N VAL A 122 23.18 1.52 5.40
CA VAL A 122 23.79 0.20 5.59
C VAL A 122 24.11 -0.51 4.28
N VAL A 123 23.61 -0.01 3.16
CA VAL A 123 23.77 -0.62 1.83
C VAL A 123 24.46 0.37 0.89
N PRO A 124 25.51 -0.05 0.13
CA PRO A 124 26.12 0.76 -0.90
C PRO A 124 25.10 1.22 -1.96
N SER A 125 25.33 2.41 -2.55
CA SER A 125 24.38 3.04 -3.49
C SER A 125 24.13 2.19 -4.75
N ASP A 126 25.10 1.45 -5.23
CA ASP A 126 25.00 0.53 -6.37
C ASP A 126 24.02 -0.65 -6.12
N LYS A 127 23.78 -1.01 -4.84
CA LYS A 127 22.91 -2.12 -4.44
C LYS A 127 21.60 -1.65 -3.76
N LEU A 128 21.45 -0.35 -3.54
CA LEU A 128 20.33 0.20 -2.76
C LEU A 128 18.98 -0.13 -3.40
N THR A 129 18.80 0.11 -4.69
CA THR A 129 17.55 -0.17 -5.41
C THR A 129 17.16 -1.63 -5.30
N SER A 130 18.09 -2.55 -5.50
CA SER A 130 17.85 -3.99 -5.37
C SER A 130 17.41 -4.38 -3.94
N ARG A 131 17.99 -3.75 -2.91
CA ARG A 131 17.67 -4.04 -1.50
C ARG A 131 16.32 -3.43 -1.09
N ILE A 132 15.96 -2.26 -1.61
CA ILE A 132 14.62 -1.69 -1.44
C ILE A 132 13.57 -2.59 -2.10
N SER A 133 13.84 -3.08 -3.32
CA SER A 133 12.95 -4.03 -4.01
C SER A 133 12.75 -5.32 -3.19
N LEU A 134 13.82 -5.84 -2.57
CA LEU A 134 13.73 -6.97 -1.66
C LEU A 134 12.83 -6.64 -0.45
N GLY A 135 12.95 -5.43 0.11
CA GLY A 135 12.07 -4.96 1.17
C GLY A 135 10.60 -4.92 0.75
N GLN A 136 10.31 -4.38 -0.43
CA GLN A 136 8.94 -4.36 -0.98
C GLN A 136 8.39 -5.78 -1.22
N PHE A 137 9.23 -6.72 -1.62
CA PHE A 137 8.86 -8.13 -1.71
C PHE A 137 8.49 -8.72 -0.34
N VAL A 138 9.25 -8.42 0.72
CA VAL A 138 8.94 -8.83 2.10
C VAL A 138 7.60 -8.22 2.55
N LYS A 139 7.34 -6.94 2.22
CA LYS A 139 6.04 -6.29 2.45
C LYS A 139 4.90 -7.06 1.75
N ALA A 140 5.09 -7.41 0.48
CA ALA A 140 4.08 -8.13 -0.29
C ALA A 140 3.77 -9.52 0.28
N ILE A 141 4.78 -10.24 0.80
CA ILE A 141 4.56 -11.52 1.51
C ILE A 141 3.66 -11.30 2.73
N CYS A 142 3.92 -10.26 3.53
CA CYS A 142 3.07 -9.94 4.68
C CYS A 142 1.61 -9.70 4.27
N ALA A 143 1.39 -8.89 3.23
CA ALA A 143 0.05 -8.62 2.70
C ALA A 143 -0.66 -9.90 2.24
N ALA A 144 0.05 -10.81 1.56
CA ALA A 144 -0.50 -12.09 1.10
C ALA A 144 -0.85 -13.05 2.25
N LEU A 145 -0.09 -13.00 3.35
CA LEU A 145 -0.34 -13.85 4.53
C LEU A 145 -1.48 -13.32 5.42
N THR A 146 -1.78 -12.03 5.38
CA THR A 146 -2.79 -11.42 6.24
C THR A 146 -4.16 -12.10 6.17
N PRO A 147 -4.77 -12.35 4.98
CA PRO A 147 -6.07 -13.03 4.91
C PRO A 147 -6.02 -14.44 5.49
N VAL A 148 -4.90 -15.15 5.31
CA VAL A 148 -4.71 -16.50 5.86
C VAL A 148 -4.71 -16.46 7.38
N PHE A 149 -4.02 -15.51 7.98
CA PHE A 149 -4.01 -15.35 9.44
C PHE A 149 -5.38 -14.93 9.99
N VAL A 150 -6.12 -14.05 9.29
CA VAL A 150 -7.50 -13.72 9.67
C VAL A 150 -8.36 -14.98 9.66
N TYR A 151 -8.28 -15.80 8.60
CA TYR A 151 -9.04 -17.04 8.51
C TYR A 151 -8.68 -18.02 9.64
N LEU A 152 -7.38 -18.23 9.89
CA LEU A 152 -6.93 -19.13 10.94
C LEU A 152 -7.35 -18.66 12.34
N THR A 153 -7.24 -17.38 12.65
CA THR A 153 -7.67 -16.83 13.94
C THR A 153 -9.19 -16.90 14.10
N ALA A 154 -9.96 -16.70 13.03
CA ALA A 154 -11.41 -16.82 13.06
C ALA A 154 -11.87 -18.28 13.25
N THR A 155 -11.26 -19.24 12.52
CA THR A 155 -11.73 -20.64 12.51
C THR A 155 -11.13 -21.49 13.61
N ALA A 156 -9.80 -21.40 13.85
CA ALA A 156 -9.11 -22.22 14.84
C ALA A 156 -9.17 -21.64 16.27
N LEU A 157 -9.17 -20.31 16.41
CA LEU A 157 -9.18 -19.63 17.72
C LEU A 157 -10.54 -18.99 18.04
N GLY A 158 -11.52 -19.06 17.12
CA GLY A 158 -12.87 -18.54 17.31
C GLY A 158 -12.96 -17.01 17.37
N ASN A 159 -11.86 -16.28 17.13
CA ASN A 159 -11.84 -14.82 17.22
C ASN A 159 -10.83 -14.21 16.22
N TRP A 160 -11.35 -13.63 15.13
CA TRP A 160 -10.55 -13.02 14.09
C TRP A 160 -9.72 -11.81 14.58
N LYS A 161 -10.13 -11.15 15.68
CA LYS A 161 -9.40 -10.01 16.27
C LYS A 161 -8.03 -10.39 16.82
N LEU A 162 -7.78 -11.68 17.07
CA LEU A 162 -6.48 -12.16 17.57
C LEU A 162 -5.34 -11.95 16.55
N LEU A 163 -5.67 -11.66 15.29
CA LEU A 163 -4.69 -11.20 14.32
C LEU A 163 -3.97 -9.92 14.77
N PHE A 164 -4.69 -8.98 15.36
CA PHE A 164 -4.12 -7.69 15.75
C PHE A 164 -3.02 -7.84 16.83
N PRO A 165 -3.27 -8.47 17.99
CA PRO A 165 -2.21 -8.67 18.98
C PRO A 165 -1.07 -9.55 18.44
N LEU A 166 -1.33 -10.51 17.54
CA LEU A 166 -0.28 -11.27 16.87
C LEU A 166 0.67 -10.33 16.10
N TYR A 167 0.12 -9.43 15.29
CA TYR A 167 0.91 -8.45 14.56
C TYR A 167 1.56 -7.40 15.46
N GLY A 168 0.89 -7.03 16.56
CA GLY A 168 1.46 -6.18 17.61
C GLY A 168 2.72 -6.79 18.22
N LEU A 169 2.67 -8.06 18.61
CA LEU A 169 3.81 -8.79 19.17
C LEU A 169 4.95 -8.93 18.14
N LEU A 170 4.64 -9.24 16.88
CA LEU A 170 5.64 -9.27 15.81
C LEU A 170 6.30 -7.90 15.62
N THR A 171 5.54 -6.81 15.71
CA THR A 171 6.10 -5.44 15.64
C THR A 171 7.05 -5.17 16.80
N VAL A 172 6.70 -5.59 18.03
CA VAL A 172 7.58 -5.45 19.20
C VAL A 172 8.88 -6.21 19.00
N VAL A 173 8.81 -7.46 18.52
CA VAL A 173 10.01 -8.27 18.26
C VAL A 173 10.89 -7.61 17.20
N CYS A 174 10.32 -7.14 16.08
CA CYS A 174 11.03 -6.41 15.04
C CYS A 174 11.65 -5.10 15.57
N GLY A 175 10.90 -4.36 16.41
CA GLY A 175 11.34 -3.12 17.02
C GLY A 175 12.52 -3.34 17.97
N ILE A 176 12.45 -4.33 18.84
CA ILE A 176 13.55 -4.70 19.75
C ILE A 176 14.78 -5.13 18.93
N TRP A 177 14.58 -5.96 17.89
CA TRP A 177 15.69 -6.36 17.02
C TRP A 177 16.37 -5.16 16.37
N LEU A 178 15.59 -4.22 15.83
CA LEU A 178 16.12 -2.99 15.26
C LEU A 178 16.79 -2.11 16.33
N LEU A 179 16.22 -2.02 17.53
CA LEU A 179 16.74 -1.21 18.63
C LEU A 179 18.15 -1.65 19.03
N VAL A 180 18.39 -2.96 19.22
CA VAL A 180 19.69 -3.52 19.63
C VAL A 180 20.70 -3.55 18.48
N THR A 181 20.27 -3.39 17.23
CA THR A 181 21.14 -3.39 16.06
C THR A 181 21.86 -2.05 15.97
N LYS A 182 23.20 -2.07 15.95
CA LYS A 182 24.01 -0.86 15.72
C LYS A 182 23.97 -0.48 14.26
N ILE A 183 23.38 0.66 13.96
CA ILE A 183 23.36 1.29 12.62
C ILE A 183 24.14 2.61 12.73
N PRO A 184 25.04 2.93 11.78
CA PRO A 184 25.78 4.19 11.79
C PRO A 184 24.81 5.39 11.85
N ASP A 185 25.10 6.33 12.78
CA ASP A 185 24.27 7.51 12.97
C ASP A 185 24.63 8.58 11.93
N GLU A 186 23.65 9.08 11.23
CA GLU A 186 23.80 10.01 10.11
C GLU A 186 23.73 11.50 10.51
N ARG A 187 23.62 11.80 11.80
CA ARG A 187 23.52 13.19 12.27
C ARG A 187 24.67 14.10 11.78
N GLN A 188 25.83 13.50 11.47
CA GLN A 188 26.98 14.24 10.93
C GLN A 188 26.94 14.50 9.43
N SER A 189 26.25 13.69 8.62
CA SER A 189 26.20 13.86 7.16
C SER A 189 25.08 14.79 6.68
N LEU A 190 24.02 14.96 7.47
CA LEU A 190 22.89 15.85 7.13
C LEU A 190 23.23 17.34 7.30
N THR A 191 24.22 17.66 8.13
CA THR A 191 24.70 19.04 8.31
C THR A 191 25.72 19.48 7.26
N THR A 192 26.34 18.53 6.54
CA THR A 192 27.44 18.83 5.59
C THR A 192 26.97 18.92 4.14
N ASN A 193 25.86 18.31 3.78
CA ASN A 193 25.25 18.45 2.47
C ASN A 193 24.05 19.42 2.54
N ASN A 194 24.16 20.56 1.84
CA ASN A 194 23.08 21.49 1.50
C ASN A 194 21.97 20.80 0.67
N GLN A 195 21.45 19.63 1.09
CA GLN A 195 20.22 19.13 0.54
C GLN A 195 19.12 20.05 1.05
N GLN A 196 18.62 20.92 0.16
CA GLN A 196 17.45 21.76 0.40
C GLN A 196 16.37 20.87 1.00
N LEU A 197 15.97 21.19 2.23
CA LEU A 197 14.85 20.52 2.92
C LEU A 197 13.67 20.56 1.95
N THR A 198 13.23 19.37 1.53
CA THR A 198 12.06 19.24 0.66
C THR A 198 10.88 19.95 1.33
N THR A 199 10.47 21.08 0.79
CA THR A 199 9.42 21.91 1.35
C THR A 199 8.09 21.57 0.65
N PHE A 200 6.98 21.71 1.34
CA PHE A 200 5.64 21.52 0.74
C PHE A 200 5.47 22.34 -0.55
N ALA A 201 5.94 23.58 -0.53
CA ALA A 201 5.90 24.46 -1.70
C ALA A 201 6.76 23.96 -2.88
N SER A 202 7.96 23.39 -2.61
CA SER A 202 8.81 22.82 -3.66
C SER A 202 8.19 21.57 -4.29
N CYS A 203 7.56 20.71 -3.48
CA CYS A 203 6.82 19.54 -3.98
C CYS A 203 5.65 19.97 -4.88
N LEU A 204 4.82 20.91 -4.42
CA LEU A 204 3.71 21.45 -5.24
C LEU A 204 4.21 22.15 -6.50
N GLY A 205 5.38 22.78 -6.45
CA GLY A 205 6.01 23.41 -7.62
C GLY A 205 6.28 22.43 -8.75
N THR A 206 6.50 21.13 -8.46
CA THR A 206 6.70 20.09 -9.49
C THR A 206 5.41 19.76 -10.27
N LEU A 207 4.23 20.02 -9.69
CA LEU A 207 2.94 19.84 -10.37
C LEU A 207 2.72 20.80 -11.56
N ARG A 208 3.55 21.85 -11.68
CA ARG A 208 3.53 22.73 -12.87
C ARG A 208 3.94 21.97 -14.14
N ASN A 209 4.69 20.88 -14.01
CA ASN A 209 4.94 19.99 -15.13
C ASN A 209 3.72 19.06 -15.34
N PRO A 210 3.00 19.17 -16.47
CA PRO A 210 1.79 18.40 -16.72
C PRO A 210 2.04 16.88 -16.78
N TYR A 211 3.27 16.47 -17.13
CA TYR A 211 3.65 15.05 -17.12
C TYR A 211 3.74 14.52 -15.68
N VAL A 212 4.42 15.26 -14.78
CA VAL A 212 4.52 14.91 -13.36
C VAL A 212 3.15 14.90 -12.71
N LEU A 213 2.31 15.90 -13.02
CA LEU A 213 0.92 15.97 -12.54
C LEU A 213 0.13 14.72 -12.97
N ALA A 214 0.19 14.36 -14.25
CA ALA A 214 -0.52 13.19 -14.77
C ALA A 214 -0.06 11.89 -14.10
N MET A 215 1.25 11.71 -13.86
CA MET A 215 1.81 10.56 -13.15
C MET A 215 1.40 10.55 -11.67
N THR A 216 1.33 11.71 -11.01
CA THR A 216 0.86 11.84 -9.62
C THR A 216 -0.60 11.44 -9.48
N VAL A 217 -1.46 11.90 -10.40
CA VAL A 217 -2.86 11.45 -10.46
C VAL A 217 -2.94 9.96 -10.83
N GLY A 218 -1.98 9.45 -11.62
CA GLY A 218 -1.83 8.01 -11.88
C GLY A 218 -1.61 7.20 -10.60
N ILE A 219 -0.74 7.65 -9.72
CA ILE A 219 -0.53 7.00 -8.42
C ILE A 219 -1.79 7.06 -7.55
N PHE A 220 -2.48 8.20 -7.54
CA PHE A 220 -3.76 8.33 -6.82
C PHE A 220 -4.77 7.25 -7.25
N PHE A 221 -5.00 7.07 -8.55
CA PHE A 221 -5.91 6.04 -9.05
C PHE A 221 -5.34 4.63 -8.91
N SER A 222 -4.02 4.45 -9.04
CA SER A 222 -3.36 3.15 -8.85
C SER A 222 -3.58 2.62 -7.44
N VAL A 223 -3.31 3.44 -6.41
CA VAL A 223 -3.49 3.04 -5.01
C VAL A 223 -4.98 2.95 -4.67
N GLY A 224 -5.81 3.84 -5.21
CA GLY A 224 -7.26 3.77 -5.05
C GLY A 224 -7.84 2.46 -5.56
N ALA A 225 -7.44 2.02 -6.76
CA ALA A 225 -7.83 0.73 -7.30
C ALA A 225 -7.30 -0.45 -6.48
N ASP A 226 -6.05 -0.35 -6.04
CA ASP A 226 -5.39 -1.39 -5.24
C ASP A 226 -6.10 -1.66 -3.92
N VAL A 227 -6.36 -0.60 -3.15
CA VAL A 227 -7.11 -0.69 -1.89
C VAL A 227 -8.56 -1.08 -2.17
N GLY A 228 -9.15 -0.53 -3.23
CA GLY A 228 -10.50 -0.86 -3.67
C GLY A 228 -10.68 -2.35 -3.94
N PHE A 229 -9.80 -2.96 -4.74
CA PHE A 229 -9.85 -4.41 -4.98
C PHE A 229 -9.70 -5.21 -3.69
N SER A 230 -8.68 -4.93 -2.89
CA SER A 230 -8.41 -5.70 -1.67
C SER A 230 -9.57 -5.66 -0.66
N CYS A 231 -10.25 -4.52 -0.56
CA CYS A 231 -11.40 -4.33 0.34
C CYS A 231 -12.69 -4.96 -0.20
N THR A 232 -12.89 -4.97 -1.53
CA THR A 232 -14.19 -5.34 -2.12
C THR A 232 -14.26 -6.79 -2.58
N ILE A 233 -13.14 -7.51 -2.75
CA ILE A 233 -13.14 -8.93 -3.09
C ILE A 233 -13.99 -9.76 -2.10
N PRO A 234 -13.84 -9.65 -0.77
CA PRO A 234 -14.67 -10.38 0.18
C PRO A 234 -16.15 -10.03 0.05
N GLU A 235 -16.46 -8.74 -0.14
CA GLU A 235 -17.83 -8.29 -0.33
C GLU A 235 -18.47 -8.89 -1.58
N PHE A 236 -17.74 -8.90 -2.67
CA PHE A 236 -18.20 -9.48 -3.93
C PHE A 236 -18.50 -10.98 -3.80
N LEU A 237 -17.59 -11.73 -3.16
CA LEU A 237 -17.76 -13.16 -2.89
C LEU A 237 -19.00 -13.44 -2.05
N LYS A 238 -19.29 -12.61 -1.05
CA LYS A 238 -20.49 -12.72 -0.22
C LYS A 238 -21.77 -12.34 -0.97
N MET A 239 -21.76 -11.18 -1.63
CA MET A 239 -22.94 -10.62 -2.28
C MET A 239 -23.42 -11.48 -3.45
N VAL A 240 -22.48 -11.83 -4.34
CA VAL A 240 -22.80 -12.47 -5.62
C VAL A 240 -22.80 -14.00 -5.50
N TYR A 241 -21.77 -14.56 -4.83
CA TYR A 241 -21.59 -16.02 -4.79
C TYR A 241 -22.01 -16.67 -3.46
N LYS A 242 -22.51 -15.87 -2.51
CA LYS A 242 -23.01 -16.35 -1.21
C LYS A 242 -21.98 -17.15 -0.40
N VAL A 243 -20.70 -16.87 -0.59
CA VAL A 243 -19.59 -17.48 0.18
C VAL A 243 -19.66 -16.97 1.62
N ASP A 244 -19.35 -17.83 2.60
CA ASP A 244 -19.32 -17.43 4.01
C ASP A 244 -18.26 -16.36 4.29
N VAL A 245 -18.42 -15.60 5.37
CA VAL A 245 -17.60 -14.43 5.69
C VAL A 245 -16.12 -14.79 5.84
N ASN A 246 -15.80 -15.91 6.49
CA ASN A 246 -14.42 -16.30 6.77
C ASN A 246 -13.71 -16.76 5.49
N THR A 247 -14.37 -17.58 4.68
CA THR A 247 -13.85 -18.05 3.38
C THR A 247 -13.74 -16.87 2.40
N ALA A 248 -14.74 -15.99 2.34
CA ALA A 248 -14.70 -14.79 1.51
C ALA A 248 -13.53 -13.88 1.90
N GLY A 249 -13.20 -13.80 3.20
CA GLY A 249 -12.05 -13.06 3.73
C GLY A 249 -10.69 -13.55 3.21
N MET A 250 -10.59 -14.77 2.70
CA MET A 250 -9.39 -15.28 2.05
C MET A 250 -9.23 -14.82 0.60
N GLY A 251 -10.28 -14.28 -0.03
CA GLY A 251 -10.25 -13.81 -1.41
C GLY A 251 -9.08 -12.87 -1.74
N PRO A 252 -8.77 -11.87 -0.90
CA PRO A 252 -7.62 -10.99 -1.11
C PRO A 252 -6.26 -11.70 -1.17
N THR A 253 -6.12 -12.92 -0.64
CA THR A 253 -4.88 -13.72 -0.78
C THR A 253 -4.53 -13.93 -2.25
N VAL A 254 -5.53 -14.25 -3.09
CA VAL A 254 -5.33 -14.44 -4.54
C VAL A 254 -4.82 -13.16 -5.18
N TYR A 255 -5.38 -12.02 -4.78
CA TYR A 255 -4.96 -10.69 -5.23
C TYR A 255 -3.51 -10.39 -4.85
N PHE A 256 -3.13 -10.57 -3.57
CA PHE A 256 -1.80 -10.28 -3.08
C PHE A 256 -0.74 -11.27 -3.60
N ILE A 257 -1.07 -12.54 -3.83
CA ILE A 257 -0.18 -13.50 -4.50
C ILE A 257 0.11 -13.02 -5.93
N ALA A 258 -0.92 -12.63 -6.70
CA ALA A 258 -0.73 -12.10 -8.05
C ALA A 258 0.17 -10.85 -8.05
N LYS A 259 -0.03 -9.93 -7.12
CA LYS A 259 0.82 -8.74 -6.94
C LYS A 259 2.27 -9.11 -6.62
N THR A 260 2.49 -10.09 -5.74
CA THR A 260 3.84 -10.54 -5.38
C THR A 260 4.57 -11.12 -6.59
N ILE A 261 3.88 -11.95 -7.38
CA ILE A 261 4.40 -12.49 -8.64
C ILE A 261 4.70 -11.36 -9.63
N ALA A 262 3.77 -10.41 -9.79
CA ALA A 262 3.93 -9.28 -10.70
C ALA A 262 5.09 -8.37 -10.30
N ALA A 263 5.31 -8.11 -9.01
CA ALA A 263 6.43 -7.31 -8.52
C ALA A 263 7.77 -7.98 -8.86
N PHE A 264 7.87 -9.29 -8.69
CA PHE A 264 9.07 -10.06 -9.06
C PHE A 264 9.30 -10.04 -10.58
N VAL A 265 8.26 -10.38 -11.36
CA VAL A 265 8.31 -10.37 -12.83
C VAL A 265 8.62 -8.96 -13.35
N GLY A 266 8.00 -7.93 -12.78
CA GLY A 266 8.24 -6.54 -13.13
C GLY A 266 9.68 -6.11 -12.91
N ALA A 267 10.31 -6.50 -11.80
CA ALA A 267 11.71 -6.19 -11.51
C ALA A 267 12.65 -6.75 -12.58
N VAL A 268 12.38 -7.96 -13.10
CA VAL A 268 13.15 -8.59 -14.18
C VAL A 268 12.83 -7.99 -15.55
N LEU A 269 11.54 -7.74 -15.81
CA LEU A 269 11.05 -7.26 -17.09
C LEU A 269 11.52 -5.84 -17.38
N PHE A 270 11.40 -4.92 -16.40
CA PHE A 270 11.76 -3.50 -16.58
C PHE A 270 13.27 -3.27 -16.64
N ALA A 271 14.09 -4.25 -16.27
CA ALA A 271 15.53 -4.22 -16.55
C ALA A 271 15.86 -4.40 -18.05
N LYS A 272 14.91 -4.96 -18.83
CA LYS A 272 15.10 -5.29 -20.26
C LYS A 272 14.17 -4.52 -21.20
N VAL A 273 12.99 -4.14 -20.72
CA VAL A 273 11.94 -3.51 -21.52
C VAL A 273 11.52 -2.19 -20.88
N SER A 274 11.36 -1.15 -21.69
CA SER A 274 10.91 0.16 -21.20
C SER A 274 9.54 0.08 -20.51
N ALA A 275 9.46 0.61 -19.29
CA ALA A 275 8.22 0.70 -18.52
C ALA A 275 7.11 1.45 -19.29
N ALA A 276 7.47 2.50 -20.06
CA ALA A 276 6.52 3.27 -20.86
C ALA A 276 5.83 2.40 -21.96
N LYS A 277 6.52 1.42 -22.53
CA LYS A 277 5.93 0.52 -23.53
C LYS A 277 5.05 -0.56 -22.92
N CYS A 278 5.43 -1.07 -21.73
CA CYS A 278 4.66 -2.10 -21.04
C CYS A 278 3.38 -1.56 -20.41
N PHE A 279 3.37 -0.29 -20.01
CA PHE A 279 2.28 0.32 -19.23
C PHE A 279 0.91 0.21 -19.91
N PRO A 280 0.70 0.67 -21.17
CA PRO A 280 -0.61 0.59 -21.81
C PRO A 280 -1.08 -0.87 -22.01
N TRP A 281 -0.17 -1.78 -22.33
CA TRP A 281 -0.53 -3.20 -22.52
C TRP A 281 -0.98 -3.84 -21.20
N ALA A 282 -0.25 -3.61 -20.11
CA ALA A 282 -0.62 -4.13 -18.80
C ALA A 282 -1.99 -3.58 -18.36
N MET A 283 -2.22 -2.27 -18.49
CA MET A 283 -3.49 -1.66 -18.10
C MET A 283 -4.64 -2.09 -19.03
N GLY A 284 -4.39 -2.26 -20.32
CA GLY A 284 -5.39 -2.75 -21.27
C GLY A 284 -5.89 -4.16 -20.90
N VAL A 285 -4.97 -5.09 -20.62
CA VAL A 285 -5.33 -6.43 -20.13
C VAL A 285 -6.02 -6.35 -18.77
N GLY A 286 -5.58 -5.44 -17.88
CA GLY A 286 -6.22 -5.18 -16.58
C GLY A 286 -7.68 -4.73 -16.73
N ILE A 287 -8.00 -3.85 -17.71
CA ILE A 287 -9.39 -3.45 -18.03
C ILE A 287 -10.21 -4.66 -18.46
N VAL A 288 -9.69 -5.45 -19.40
CA VAL A 288 -10.40 -6.64 -19.93
C VAL A 288 -10.68 -7.64 -18.81
N ALA A 289 -9.68 -7.90 -17.95
CA ALA A 289 -9.83 -8.79 -16.80
C ALA A 289 -10.86 -8.26 -15.78
N THR A 290 -10.82 -6.96 -15.47
CA THR A 290 -11.79 -6.34 -14.53
C THR A 290 -13.19 -6.31 -15.13
N ALA A 291 -13.34 -6.03 -16.42
CA ALA A 291 -14.62 -6.11 -17.12
C ALA A 291 -15.14 -7.55 -17.19
N GLY A 292 -14.25 -8.54 -17.31
CA GLY A 292 -14.62 -9.96 -17.29
C GLY A 292 -15.28 -10.39 -15.98
N ILE A 293 -15.04 -9.68 -14.87
CA ILE A 293 -15.70 -9.95 -13.58
C ILE A 293 -17.22 -9.80 -13.68
N PHE A 294 -17.75 -8.88 -14.51
CA PHE A 294 -19.20 -8.73 -14.70
C PHE A 294 -19.87 -9.99 -15.26
N PHE A 295 -19.11 -10.80 -16.00
CA PHE A 295 -19.59 -11.99 -16.68
C PHE A 295 -19.15 -13.29 -15.97
N ALA A 296 -18.52 -13.20 -14.80
CA ALA A 296 -18.01 -14.37 -14.11
C ALA A 296 -19.15 -15.23 -13.53
N PRO A 297 -19.34 -16.48 -14.02
CA PRO A 297 -20.48 -17.32 -13.63
C PRO A 297 -20.32 -17.94 -12.24
N ASN A 298 -19.09 -18.00 -11.71
CA ASN A 298 -18.78 -18.58 -10.42
C ASN A 298 -17.58 -17.93 -9.76
N SER A 299 -17.36 -18.22 -8.47
CA SER A 299 -16.28 -17.63 -7.67
C SER A 299 -14.89 -17.95 -8.22
N THR A 300 -14.69 -19.10 -8.85
CA THR A 300 -13.40 -19.48 -9.44
C THR A 300 -13.03 -18.58 -10.61
N VAL A 301 -13.97 -18.37 -11.56
CA VAL A 301 -13.76 -17.46 -12.69
C VAL A 301 -13.58 -16.03 -12.20
N PHE A 302 -14.38 -15.59 -11.21
CA PHE A 302 -14.20 -14.31 -10.54
C PHE A 302 -12.78 -14.13 -10.03
N LEU A 303 -12.29 -15.07 -9.20
CA LEU A 303 -10.94 -15.01 -8.63
C LEU A 303 -9.85 -15.10 -9.70
N SER A 304 -10.07 -15.82 -10.79
CA SER A 304 -9.16 -15.85 -11.94
C SER A 304 -9.07 -14.49 -12.62
N CYS A 305 -10.19 -13.82 -12.84
CA CYS A 305 -10.22 -12.45 -13.38
C CYS A 305 -9.52 -11.46 -12.41
N VAL A 306 -9.77 -11.58 -11.11
CA VAL A 306 -9.10 -10.78 -10.08
C VAL A 306 -7.59 -11.02 -10.10
N PHE A 307 -7.14 -12.28 -10.22
CA PHE A 307 -5.73 -12.63 -10.31
C PHE A 307 -5.05 -11.94 -11.51
N VAL A 308 -5.67 -12.02 -12.70
CA VAL A 308 -5.14 -11.37 -13.90
C VAL A 308 -5.14 -9.85 -13.77
N ALA A 309 -6.22 -9.26 -13.24
CA ALA A 309 -6.30 -7.82 -13.00
C ALA A 309 -5.19 -7.36 -12.05
N ALA A 310 -4.99 -8.07 -10.91
CA ALA A 310 -3.94 -7.79 -9.94
C ALA A 310 -2.54 -7.93 -10.55
N LEU A 311 -2.28 -8.99 -11.32
CA LEU A 311 -1.01 -9.22 -12.00
C LEU A 311 -0.63 -8.05 -12.91
N MET A 312 -1.61 -7.52 -13.64
CA MET A 312 -1.39 -6.46 -14.61
C MET A 312 -1.28 -5.07 -13.97
N THR A 313 -2.03 -4.79 -12.91
CA THR A 313 -2.06 -3.46 -12.28
C THR A 313 -0.99 -3.27 -11.19
N ALA A 314 -0.40 -4.33 -10.66
CA ALA A 314 0.50 -4.30 -9.51
C ALA A 314 1.70 -3.35 -9.65
N ASN A 315 2.25 -3.22 -10.85
CA ASN A 315 3.44 -2.40 -11.10
C ASN A 315 3.12 -0.94 -11.48
N SER A 316 1.83 -0.55 -11.56
CA SER A 316 1.42 0.79 -12.00
C SER A 316 2.00 1.91 -11.14
N PHE A 317 2.06 1.72 -9.81
CA PHE A 317 2.72 2.66 -8.89
C PHE A 317 4.20 2.88 -9.26
N GLY A 318 4.96 1.81 -9.41
CA GLY A 318 6.39 1.86 -9.75
C GLY A 318 6.63 2.46 -11.14
N MET A 319 5.77 2.14 -12.11
CA MET A 319 5.85 2.72 -13.46
C MET A 319 5.58 4.22 -13.44
N CYS A 320 4.53 4.70 -12.77
CA CYS A 320 4.24 6.13 -12.64
C CYS A 320 5.39 6.88 -11.96
N MET A 321 5.91 6.36 -10.84
CA MET A 321 7.00 6.97 -10.10
C MET A 321 8.28 7.02 -10.93
N GLY A 322 8.69 5.89 -11.53
CA GLY A 322 9.89 5.81 -12.35
C GLY A 322 9.85 6.77 -13.52
N LEU A 323 8.76 6.76 -14.30
CA LEU A 323 8.60 7.63 -15.47
C LEU A 323 8.60 9.13 -15.11
N ALA A 324 8.07 9.51 -13.95
CA ALA A 324 8.10 10.90 -13.52
C ALA A 324 9.50 11.34 -13.08
N ILE A 325 10.24 10.48 -12.35
CA ILE A 325 11.62 10.76 -11.94
C ILE A 325 12.54 10.83 -13.16
N ASP A 326 12.39 9.91 -14.11
CA ASP A 326 13.18 9.91 -15.37
C ASP A 326 12.98 11.19 -16.17
N ARG A 327 11.81 11.82 -16.05
CA ARG A 327 11.50 13.09 -16.75
C ARG A 327 12.17 14.32 -16.12
N GLU A 328 12.29 14.35 -14.79
CA GLU A 328 12.94 15.43 -14.02
C GLU A 328 13.86 14.86 -12.93
N PRO A 329 15.02 14.28 -13.30
CA PRO A 329 15.92 13.63 -12.34
C PRO A 329 16.44 14.58 -11.25
N THR A 330 16.56 15.87 -11.56
CA THR A 330 17.04 16.90 -10.62
C THR A 330 16.07 17.16 -9.46
N LYS A 331 14.78 16.80 -9.62
CA LYS A 331 13.72 16.98 -8.62
C LYS A 331 13.20 15.63 -8.10
N ALA A 332 14.03 14.58 -8.14
CA ALA A 332 13.61 13.23 -7.76
C ALA A 332 13.07 13.15 -6.32
N ASN A 333 13.63 13.92 -5.38
CA ASN A 333 13.18 13.93 -3.99
C ASN A 333 11.79 14.55 -3.83
N GLU A 334 11.54 15.70 -4.48
CA GLU A 334 10.25 16.39 -4.48
C GLU A 334 9.18 15.54 -5.16
N ILE A 335 9.50 14.94 -6.30
CA ILE A 335 8.60 14.05 -7.02
C ILE A 335 8.26 12.83 -6.16
N THR A 336 9.25 12.20 -5.52
CA THR A 336 9.00 11.05 -4.64
C THR A 336 8.10 11.42 -3.47
N ALA A 337 8.35 12.56 -2.81
CA ALA A 337 7.50 13.03 -1.71
C ALA A 337 6.06 13.31 -2.16
N LEU A 338 5.89 13.95 -3.33
CA LEU A 338 4.59 14.21 -3.92
C LEU A 338 3.84 12.91 -4.25
N MET A 339 4.54 11.92 -4.77
CA MET A 339 3.96 10.62 -5.13
C MET A 339 3.57 9.79 -3.91
N VAL A 340 4.33 9.89 -2.81
CA VAL A 340 3.93 9.32 -1.52
C VAL A 340 2.66 10.01 -0.99
N MET A 341 2.52 11.33 -1.16
CA MET A 341 1.27 12.03 -0.81
C MET A 341 0.08 11.52 -1.64
N ALA A 342 0.29 11.20 -2.92
CA ALA A 342 -0.76 10.69 -3.81
C ALA A 342 -1.31 9.32 -3.41
N ILE A 343 -0.66 8.59 -2.48
CA ILE A 343 -1.18 7.37 -1.84
C ILE A 343 -2.54 7.62 -1.16
N VAL A 344 -2.88 8.88 -0.86
CA VAL A 344 -4.21 9.29 -0.39
C VAL A 344 -5.35 8.84 -1.31
N GLY A 345 -5.08 8.45 -2.55
CA GLY A 345 -6.05 7.81 -3.44
C GLY A 345 -6.80 6.64 -2.79
N GLY A 346 -6.13 5.85 -1.93
CA GLY A 346 -6.78 4.83 -1.11
C GLY A 346 -7.82 5.38 -0.14
N ALA A 347 -7.62 6.60 0.38
CA ALA A 347 -8.58 7.26 1.27
C ALA A 347 -9.80 7.84 0.54
N VAL A 348 -9.64 8.22 -0.73
CA VAL A 348 -10.71 8.90 -1.49
C VAL A 348 -11.52 7.90 -2.31
N VAL A 349 -10.86 6.96 -2.98
CA VAL A 349 -11.53 6.02 -3.90
C VAL A 349 -12.40 5.01 -3.11
N THR A 350 -11.97 4.56 -1.94
CA THR A 350 -12.73 3.56 -1.16
C THR A 350 -14.09 4.07 -0.66
N PRO A 351 -14.25 5.29 -0.13
CA PRO A 351 -15.57 5.84 0.12
C PRO A 351 -16.44 5.97 -1.14
N VAL A 352 -15.85 6.37 -2.28
CA VAL A 352 -16.56 6.44 -3.56
C VAL A 352 -17.08 5.05 -3.96
N ILE A 353 -16.27 4.00 -3.77
CA ILE A 353 -16.73 2.62 -3.96
C ILE A 353 -17.88 2.27 -3.00
N GLY A 354 -17.77 2.66 -1.72
CA GLY A 354 -18.83 2.43 -0.74
C GLY A 354 -20.16 3.10 -1.12
N PHE A 355 -20.12 4.34 -1.60
CA PHE A 355 -21.31 5.03 -2.14
C PHE A 355 -21.86 4.34 -3.39
N ALA A 356 -20.98 3.98 -4.34
CA ALA A 356 -21.39 3.29 -5.56
C ALA A 356 -21.97 1.90 -5.27
N GLN A 357 -21.41 1.18 -4.29
CA GLN A 357 -21.94 -0.10 -3.81
C GLN A 357 -23.33 0.04 -3.19
N GLY A 358 -23.53 1.06 -2.36
CA GLY A 358 -24.83 1.33 -1.74
C GLY A 358 -25.91 1.68 -2.78
N ALA A 359 -25.56 2.37 -3.87
CA ALA A 359 -26.49 2.78 -4.92
C ALA A 359 -26.74 1.71 -5.98
N PHE A 360 -25.69 0.98 -6.39
CA PHE A 360 -25.69 0.10 -7.57
C PHE A 360 -25.23 -1.35 -7.28
N GLY A 361 -25.00 -1.68 -6.00
CA GLY A 361 -24.53 -3.00 -5.60
C GLY A 361 -23.14 -3.34 -6.19
N ALA A 362 -22.96 -4.59 -6.59
CA ALA A 362 -21.71 -5.11 -7.12
C ALA A 362 -21.24 -4.39 -8.41
N SER A 363 -22.15 -3.95 -9.27
CA SER A 363 -21.81 -3.20 -10.48
C SER A 363 -21.23 -1.83 -10.17
N GLY A 364 -21.65 -1.17 -9.08
CA GLY A 364 -21.08 0.08 -8.62
C GLY A 364 -19.59 -0.06 -8.26
N ILE A 365 -19.23 -1.13 -7.55
CA ILE A 365 -17.83 -1.45 -7.21
C ILE A 365 -16.98 -1.53 -8.48
N LEU A 366 -17.40 -2.38 -9.42
CA LEU A 366 -16.65 -2.65 -10.65
C LEU A 366 -16.52 -1.41 -11.54
N THR A 367 -17.56 -0.59 -11.61
CA THR A 367 -17.53 0.65 -12.38
C THR A 367 -16.45 1.61 -11.87
N VAL A 368 -16.36 1.82 -10.55
CA VAL A 368 -15.33 2.70 -9.98
C VAL A 368 -13.93 2.14 -10.25
N LEU A 369 -13.73 0.83 -10.07
CA LEU A 369 -12.43 0.18 -10.33
C LEU A 369 -12.05 0.29 -11.81
N LEU A 370 -12.99 0.09 -12.74
CA LEU A 370 -12.77 0.26 -14.18
C LEU A 370 -12.39 1.70 -14.53
N VAL A 371 -13.03 2.71 -13.95
CA VAL A 371 -12.67 4.11 -14.16
C VAL A 371 -11.22 4.38 -13.73
N CYS A 372 -10.81 3.85 -12.56
CA CYS A 372 -9.43 3.99 -12.10
C CYS A 372 -8.42 3.36 -13.09
N ILE A 373 -8.68 2.13 -13.55
CA ILE A 373 -7.78 1.43 -14.48
C ILE A 373 -7.82 2.05 -15.87
N ALA A 374 -8.98 2.56 -16.32
CA ALA A 374 -9.11 3.26 -17.60
C ALA A 374 -8.26 4.55 -17.62
N TYR A 375 -8.23 5.30 -16.49
CA TYR A 375 -7.31 6.43 -16.38
C TYR A 375 -5.85 5.99 -16.50
N LEU A 376 -5.45 4.90 -15.81
CA LEU A 376 -4.09 4.35 -15.89
C LEU A 376 -3.75 3.88 -17.33
N PHE A 377 -4.70 3.33 -18.04
CA PHE A 377 -4.53 2.96 -19.45
C PHE A 377 -4.28 4.19 -20.33
N ALA A 378 -5.13 5.20 -20.22
CA ALA A 378 -4.96 6.46 -20.94
C ALA A 378 -3.60 7.12 -20.64
N LEU A 379 -3.20 7.09 -19.35
CA LEU A 379 -1.89 7.58 -18.90
C LEU A 379 -0.75 6.76 -19.51
N GLY A 380 -0.88 5.44 -19.61
CA GLY A 380 0.10 4.56 -20.24
C GLY A 380 0.28 4.88 -21.73
N VAL A 381 -0.82 5.10 -22.46
CA VAL A 381 -0.79 5.54 -23.87
C VAL A 381 -0.11 6.90 -24.00
N PHE A 382 -0.44 7.85 -23.14
CA PHE A 382 0.20 9.18 -23.09
C PHE A 382 1.71 9.08 -22.84
N ALA A 383 2.14 8.25 -21.87
CA ALA A 383 3.54 8.04 -21.55
C ALA A 383 4.31 7.39 -22.70
N CYS A 384 3.70 6.39 -23.37
CA CYS A 384 4.29 5.72 -24.53
C CYS A 384 4.49 6.69 -25.71
N GLY A 385 3.54 7.60 -25.94
CA GLY A 385 3.63 8.62 -27.00
C GLY A 385 4.71 9.69 -26.76
N LYS A 386 5.04 10.02 -25.50
CA LYS A 386 6.07 11.01 -25.14
C LYS A 386 7.46 10.39 -24.87
N GLY A 387 7.57 9.09 -24.88
CA GLY A 387 8.84 8.35 -24.74
C GLY A 387 9.60 8.18 -26.07
N LYS A 388 9.10 8.81 -27.13
CA LYS A 388 9.82 9.06 -28.38
C LYS A 388 10.34 10.51 -28.34
#